data_0770d705378b65f9d7a5bf09f6986e70
#
_entry.id   0770d705378b65f9d7a5bf09f6986e70
#
_cell.length_a   1.000
_cell.length_b   1.000
_cell.length_c   1.000
_cell.angle_alpha   90.00
_cell.angle_beta   90.00
_cell.angle_gamma   90.00
#
_symmetry.space_group_name_H-M   'P 1'
#
loop_
_entity.id
_entity.type
_entity.pdbx_description
1 polymer ?
#
loop_
_entity_poly.entity_id
_entity_poly.type
_entity_poly.pdbx_seq_one_letter_code
_entity_poly.pdbx_strand_id
1 'polypeptide(L)'
;TSVFKRIRILDSTAFQLPDVFSSVYPGAGGCSHTAGIKIQLEYDLLSGQFLHIHTGPGKQHDRTYGSLCAPTVTANDLCIRDLGYFHLKDLQYIQDKEAYYISRIKSNTRMYQKNPNPDYFQDGRIKKGTEYIQIDMETLMNSLQPGQTCEIADAYVGMIDKVPTRVIVHRLTEEQQKKRLQDQAVREKKKGMKYSPRSKRLSGINVYMTNTSTDIVPMGQVHDWYSLRWQIEILFKTWKSFFQIHHCKKIKRERLECHLYGQLIAILLCSSTMFQMRQLLLMKKKRELSEYKAI
;
A
#
# COMPACT_ATOMS: atom_id res chain seq x y z
N THR A 1 -2.19 24.48 -6.11
CA THR A 1 -0.89 24.06 -5.55
C THR A 1 -1.16 22.89 -4.63
N SER A 2 -0.50 21.76 -4.83
CA SER A 2 -0.63 20.60 -3.94
C SER A 2 -0.13 20.97 -2.54
N VAL A 3 -0.87 20.60 -1.49
CA VAL A 3 -0.44 20.73 -0.09
C VAL A 3 0.78 19.84 0.17
N PHE A 4 0.88 18.72 -0.56
CA PHE A 4 1.97 17.76 -0.40
C PHE A 4 3.17 18.11 -1.28
N LYS A 5 4.36 17.99 -0.71
CA LYS A 5 5.64 18.19 -1.41
C LYS A 5 5.90 17.07 -2.42
N ARG A 6 5.62 15.83 -2.01
CA ARG A 6 5.71 14.62 -2.83
C ARG A 6 4.53 13.70 -2.50
N ILE A 7 4.06 12.94 -3.49
CA ILE A 7 3.12 11.83 -3.28
C ILE A 7 3.88 10.54 -3.56
N ARG A 8 4.31 9.87 -2.51
CA ARG A 8 5.18 8.70 -2.53
C ARG A 8 4.35 7.43 -2.53
N ILE A 9 4.39 6.70 -3.64
CA ILE A 9 3.72 5.42 -3.80
C ILE A 9 4.76 4.32 -3.74
N LEU A 10 4.61 3.37 -2.83
CA LEU A 10 5.49 2.21 -2.69
C LEU A 10 4.73 0.94 -3.04
N ASP A 11 5.25 0.20 -4.03
CA ASP A 11 4.74 -1.11 -4.40
C ASP A 11 5.85 -1.98 -5.03
N SER A 12 5.55 -3.24 -5.30
CA SER A 12 6.49 -4.18 -5.88
C SER A 12 5.91 -4.92 -7.07
N THR A 13 6.81 -5.31 -7.98
CA THR A 13 6.51 -6.27 -9.03
C THR A 13 7.44 -7.46 -8.93
N ALA A 14 6.92 -8.66 -9.20
CA ALA A 14 7.71 -9.88 -9.19
C ALA A 14 7.48 -10.66 -10.47
N PHE A 15 8.49 -11.42 -10.86
CA PHE A 15 8.42 -12.36 -11.98
C PHE A 15 9.37 -13.52 -11.77
N GLN A 16 9.16 -14.58 -12.55
CA GLN A 16 9.91 -15.81 -12.44
C GLN A 16 11.26 -15.70 -13.13
N LEU A 17 12.23 -16.43 -12.60
CA LEU A 17 13.52 -16.64 -13.22
C LEU A 17 13.69 -18.13 -13.55
N PRO A 18 14.57 -18.48 -14.49
CA PRO A 18 14.99 -19.86 -14.67
C PRO A 18 15.53 -20.48 -13.38
N ASP A 19 15.24 -21.75 -13.13
CA ASP A 19 15.54 -22.45 -11.87
C ASP A 19 17.02 -22.46 -11.48
N VAL A 20 17.91 -22.29 -12.46
CA VAL A 20 19.35 -22.14 -12.21
C VAL A 20 19.69 -20.99 -11.25
N PHE A 21 18.81 -20.03 -11.09
CA PHE A 21 18.97 -18.89 -10.19
C PHE A 21 18.36 -19.09 -8.79
N SER A 22 17.81 -20.28 -8.49
CA SER A 22 17.09 -20.53 -7.23
C SER A 22 17.94 -20.35 -5.98
N SER A 23 19.25 -20.59 -6.04
CA SER A 23 20.18 -20.39 -4.92
C SER A 23 20.39 -18.92 -4.57
N VAL A 24 20.35 -18.01 -5.56
CA VAL A 24 20.59 -16.57 -5.39
C VAL A 24 19.29 -15.79 -5.28
N TYR A 25 18.31 -16.15 -6.10
CA TYR A 25 17.01 -15.52 -6.19
C TYR A 25 15.88 -16.53 -5.89
N PRO A 26 15.78 -17.02 -4.65
CA PRO A 26 14.71 -17.96 -4.30
C PRO A 26 13.33 -17.29 -4.51
N GLY A 27 12.43 -18.04 -5.14
CA GLY A 27 11.06 -17.59 -5.44
C GLY A 27 10.18 -17.58 -4.20
N ALA A 28 8.95 -17.07 -4.34
CA ALA A 28 7.98 -16.94 -3.26
C ALA A 28 7.38 -18.29 -2.78
N GLY A 29 7.77 -19.40 -3.39
CA GLY A 29 7.25 -20.73 -3.10
C GLY A 29 6.07 -21.12 -3.99
N GLY A 30 5.72 -22.39 -3.98
CA GLY A 30 4.72 -23.02 -4.85
C GLY A 30 5.34 -24.14 -5.69
N CYS A 31 4.53 -25.08 -6.15
CA CYS A 31 4.98 -26.33 -6.77
C CYS A 31 5.77 -26.22 -8.09
N SER A 32 5.85 -25.03 -8.70
CA SER A 32 6.43 -24.90 -10.05
C SER A 32 7.49 -23.82 -10.20
N HIS A 33 7.83 -23.05 -9.17
CA HIS A 33 8.73 -21.91 -9.33
C HIS A 33 9.68 -21.77 -8.15
N THR A 34 10.89 -22.25 -8.35
CA THR A 34 11.96 -22.24 -7.34
C THR A 34 12.73 -20.93 -7.35
N ALA A 35 12.76 -20.21 -8.48
CA ALA A 35 13.48 -18.94 -8.63
C ALA A 35 12.57 -17.79 -9.04
N GLY A 36 12.82 -16.62 -8.47
CA GLY A 36 12.06 -15.41 -8.79
C GLY A 36 12.76 -14.17 -8.29
N ILE A 37 12.54 -13.06 -8.98
CA ILE A 37 13.03 -11.75 -8.60
C ILE A 37 11.85 -10.85 -8.25
N LYS A 38 12.05 -9.99 -7.27
CA LYS A 38 11.11 -8.94 -6.89
C LYS A 38 11.81 -7.59 -7.04
N ILE A 39 11.13 -6.65 -7.67
CA ILE A 39 11.57 -5.26 -7.79
C ILE A 39 10.65 -4.42 -6.94
N GLN A 40 11.22 -3.74 -5.96
CA GLN A 40 10.57 -2.76 -5.10
C GLN A 40 10.78 -1.38 -5.70
N LEU A 41 9.73 -0.58 -5.81
CA LEU A 41 9.79 0.78 -6.34
C LEU A 41 9.04 1.72 -5.41
N GLU A 42 9.70 2.82 -5.02
CA GLU A 42 9.02 3.99 -4.49
C GLU A 42 9.05 5.11 -5.53
N TYR A 43 7.87 5.57 -5.91
CA TYR A 43 7.64 6.49 -7.02
C TYR A 43 6.98 7.77 -6.52
N ASP A 44 7.52 8.93 -6.92
CA ASP A 44 6.85 10.21 -6.66
C ASP A 44 5.91 10.56 -7.81
N LEU A 45 4.63 10.60 -7.50
CA LEU A 45 3.58 10.87 -8.48
C LEU A 45 3.61 12.32 -9.01
N LEU A 46 4.12 13.28 -8.23
CA LEU A 46 4.14 14.69 -8.62
C LEU A 46 5.30 15.03 -9.57
N SER A 47 6.45 14.40 -9.38
CA SER A 47 7.64 14.65 -10.21
C SER A 47 7.92 13.55 -11.23
N GLY A 48 7.28 12.39 -11.11
CA GLY A 48 7.57 11.22 -11.95
C GLY A 48 8.91 10.54 -11.62
N GLN A 49 9.52 10.86 -10.49
CA GLN A 49 10.83 10.35 -10.11
C GLN A 49 10.73 8.99 -9.41
N PHE A 50 11.67 8.11 -9.71
CA PHE A 50 11.93 6.92 -8.92
C PHE A 50 12.76 7.30 -7.71
N LEU A 51 12.14 7.31 -6.52
CA LEU A 51 12.80 7.68 -5.28
C LEU A 51 13.71 6.56 -4.77
N HIS A 52 13.21 5.33 -4.84
CA HIS A 52 13.93 4.12 -4.50
C HIS A 52 13.59 3.01 -5.47
N ILE A 53 14.59 2.26 -5.88
CA ILE A 53 14.44 1.01 -6.61
C ILE A 53 15.36 -0.03 -6.01
N HIS A 54 14.83 -1.22 -5.78
CA HIS A 54 15.61 -2.33 -5.22
C HIS A 54 15.21 -3.63 -5.87
N THR A 55 16.20 -4.44 -6.22
CA THR A 55 16.02 -5.79 -6.75
C THR A 55 16.42 -6.81 -5.70
N GLY A 56 15.58 -7.80 -5.47
CA GLY A 56 15.84 -8.84 -4.48
C GLY A 56 15.14 -10.15 -4.82
N PRO A 57 15.34 -11.19 -4.00
CA PRO A 57 14.71 -12.49 -4.22
C PRO A 57 13.18 -12.38 -4.13
N GLY A 58 12.48 -13.19 -4.94
CA GLY A 58 11.03 -13.19 -5.02
C GLY A 58 10.31 -13.45 -3.69
N LYS A 59 10.94 -14.18 -2.78
CA LYS A 59 10.43 -14.46 -1.43
C LYS A 59 10.53 -13.30 -0.45
N GLN A 60 11.22 -12.20 -0.80
CA GLN A 60 11.38 -11.05 0.11
C GLN A 60 10.03 -10.44 0.49
N HIS A 61 9.82 -10.21 1.78
CA HIS A 61 8.60 -9.60 2.29
C HIS A 61 8.57 -8.09 2.04
N ASP A 62 7.45 -7.57 1.55
CA ASP A 62 7.24 -6.15 1.27
C ASP A 62 7.38 -5.29 2.52
N ARG A 63 6.91 -5.78 3.68
CA ARG A 63 7.01 -5.10 4.98
C ARG A 63 8.46 -4.71 5.32
N THR A 64 9.41 -5.62 5.12
CA THR A 64 10.84 -5.35 5.43
C THR A 64 11.37 -4.18 4.61
N TYR A 65 10.97 -4.11 3.33
CA TYR A 65 11.42 -3.05 2.45
C TYR A 65 10.77 -1.69 2.80
N GLY A 66 9.52 -1.68 3.25
CA GLY A 66 8.82 -0.47 3.68
C GLY A 66 9.59 0.31 4.75
N SER A 67 10.19 -0.40 5.71
CA SER A 67 11.02 0.20 6.75
C SER A 67 12.33 0.80 6.22
N LEU A 68 12.90 0.23 5.16
CA LEU A 68 14.13 0.75 4.53
C LEU A 68 13.89 2.09 3.80
N CYS A 69 12.68 2.32 3.27
CA CYS A 69 12.33 3.57 2.59
C CYS A 69 11.98 4.69 3.57
N ALA A 70 11.55 4.37 4.79
CA ALA A 70 11.09 5.35 5.77
C ALA A 70 12.10 6.47 6.08
N PRO A 71 13.43 6.23 6.21
CA PRO A 71 14.40 7.29 6.52
C PRO A 71 14.47 8.42 5.49
N THR A 72 14.03 8.19 4.25
CA THR A 72 14.09 9.20 3.17
C THR A 72 12.84 10.07 3.09
N VAL A 73 11.86 9.81 3.93
CA VAL A 73 10.65 10.63 4.05
C VAL A 73 11.02 11.97 4.70
N THR A 74 10.49 13.05 4.13
CA THR A 74 10.66 14.42 4.65
C THR A 74 9.31 15.06 4.95
N ALA A 75 9.33 16.14 5.71
CA ALA A 75 8.12 16.90 6.04
C ALA A 75 7.28 17.23 4.80
N ASN A 76 5.98 17.16 4.95
CA ASN A 76 4.96 17.37 3.90
C ASN A 76 4.96 16.33 2.75
N ASP A 77 5.68 15.21 2.87
CA ASP A 77 5.46 14.08 1.97
C ASP A 77 4.13 13.37 2.31
N LEU A 78 3.42 12.87 1.31
CA LEU A 78 2.31 11.94 1.49
C LEU A 78 2.74 10.53 1.08
N CYS A 79 2.75 9.61 2.03
CA CYS A 79 3.10 8.20 1.79
C CYS A 79 1.84 7.36 1.59
N ILE A 80 1.66 6.78 0.40
CA ILE A 80 0.55 5.85 0.10
C ILE A 80 1.14 4.46 -0.08
N ARG A 81 0.74 3.52 0.79
CA ARG A 81 1.30 2.17 0.81
C ARG A 81 0.22 1.10 0.76
N ASP A 82 0.50 0.01 0.05
CA ASP A 82 -0.39 -1.17 0.07
C ASP A 82 -0.34 -1.89 1.42
N LEU A 83 -1.35 -2.71 1.64
CA LEU A 83 -1.51 -3.51 2.86
C LEU A 83 -0.31 -4.43 3.15
N GLY A 84 0.45 -4.83 2.11
CA GLY A 84 1.68 -5.61 2.25
C GLY A 84 2.79 -4.88 3.02
N TYR A 85 2.80 -3.55 2.95
CA TYR A 85 3.76 -2.68 3.64
C TYR A 85 3.25 -2.14 4.98
N PHE A 86 2.07 -2.57 5.42
CA PHE A 86 1.47 -2.07 6.65
C PHE A 86 2.31 -2.44 7.88
N HIS A 87 2.87 -1.42 8.51
CA HIS A 87 3.64 -1.53 9.74
C HIS A 87 3.48 -0.27 10.59
N LEU A 88 2.93 -0.40 11.79
CA LEU A 88 2.57 0.74 12.64
C LEU A 88 3.76 1.62 13.00
N LYS A 89 4.92 1.02 13.30
CA LYS A 89 6.14 1.78 13.61
C LYS A 89 6.62 2.64 12.44
N ASP A 90 6.47 2.17 11.20
CA ASP A 90 6.83 2.96 10.02
C ASP A 90 5.86 4.13 9.84
N LEU A 91 4.56 3.93 10.11
CA LEU A 91 3.56 5.00 10.05
C LEU A 91 3.79 6.05 11.15
N GLN A 92 4.13 5.61 12.36
CA GLN A 92 4.54 6.51 13.44
C GLN A 92 5.79 7.29 13.05
N TYR A 93 6.81 6.63 12.49
CA TYR A 93 8.02 7.30 12.03
C TYR A 93 7.73 8.35 10.94
N ILE A 94 6.82 8.06 9.99
CA ILE A 94 6.39 9.03 8.98
C ILE A 94 5.74 10.25 9.67
N GLN A 95 4.91 10.03 10.66
CA GLN A 95 4.27 11.11 11.42
C GLN A 95 5.30 11.94 12.20
N ASP A 96 6.28 11.31 12.83
CA ASP A 96 7.36 11.98 13.57
C ASP A 96 8.25 12.84 12.67
N LYS A 97 8.25 12.57 11.34
CA LYS A 97 8.90 13.37 10.30
C LYS A 97 8.04 14.52 9.78
N GLU A 98 6.90 14.81 10.41
CA GLU A 98 5.94 15.81 9.94
C GLU A 98 5.42 15.50 8.51
N ALA A 99 5.40 14.23 8.17
CA ALA A 99 4.89 13.73 6.90
C ALA A 99 3.55 13.04 7.10
N TYR A 100 2.85 12.82 6.00
CA TYR A 100 1.50 12.26 5.97
C TYR A 100 1.51 10.86 5.41
N TYR A 101 0.52 10.07 5.81
CA TYR A 101 0.25 8.77 5.23
C TYR A 101 -1.24 8.53 4.99
N ILE A 102 -1.54 7.73 3.98
CA ILE A 102 -2.83 7.08 3.78
C ILE A 102 -2.53 5.60 3.57
N SER A 103 -2.98 4.76 4.50
CA SER A 103 -2.74 3.33 4.47
C SER A 103 -4.05 2.57 4.63
N ARG A 104 -4.21 1.51 3.85
CA ARG A 104 -5.27 0.55 4.10
C ARG A 104 -4.85 -0.38 5.23
N ILE A 105 -5.79 -0.72 6.10
CA ILE A 105 -5.57 -1.66 7.20
C ILE A 105 -6.51 -2.86 7.10
N LYS A 106 -6.11 -3.97 7.70
CA LYS A 106 -6.98 -5.15 7.78
C LYS A 106 -8.12 -4.86 8.73
N SER A 107 -9.35 -5.21 8.35
CA SER A 107 -10.54 -5.02 9.17
C SER A 107 -10.50 -5.75 10.53
N ASN A 108 -9.64 -6.75 10.69
CA ASN A 108 -9.42 -7.45 11.94
C ASN A 108 -8.30 -6.85 12.81
N THR A 109 -7.67 -5.74 12.38
CA THR A 109 -6.71 -4.99 13.21
C THR A 109 -7.45 -4.38 14.39
N ARG A 110 -6.88 -4.50 15.58
CA ARG A 110 -7.49 -3.93 16.79
C ARG A 110 -7.35 -2.42 16.79
N MET A 111 -8.47 -1.75 17.00
CA MET A 111 -8.61 -0.31 17.06
C MET A 111 -9.31 0.07 18.34
N TYR A 112 -8.98 1.23 18.88
CA TYR A 112 -9.45 1.69 20.18
C TYR A 112 -9.83 3.18 20.10
N GLN A 113 -10.65 3.60 21.04
CA GLN A 113 -10.87 5.01 21.39
C GLN A 113 -10.52 5.21 22.87
N LYS A 114 -10.20 6.43 23.26
CA LYS A 114 -10.06 6.76 24.68
C LYS A 114 -11.36 6.49 25.41
N ASN A 115 -11.27 5.87 26.57
CA ASN A 115 -12.44 5.69 27.45
C ASN A 115 -12.79 7.04 28.08
N PRO A 116 -14.00 7.58 27.89
CA PRO A 116 -14.40 8.82 28.53
C PRO A 116 -14.48 8.69 30.08
N ASN A 117 -14.66 7.48 30.60
CA ASN A 117 -14.80 7.20 32.03
C ASN A 117 -13.84 6.05 32.44
N PRO A 118 -12.51 6.28 32.45
CA PRO A 118 -11.58 5.26 32.87
C PRO A 118 -11.62 5.11 34.39
N ASP A 119 -11.31 3.91 34.90
CA ASP A 119 -11.16 3.68 36.33
C ASP A 119 -9.84 4.25 36.84
N TYR A 120 -9.88 4.80 38.06
CA TYR A 120 -8.71 5.35 38.74
C TYR A 120 -8.36 4.54 39.98
N PHE A 121 -7.08 4.53 40.29
CA PHE A 121 -6.59 4.14 41.61
C PHE A 121 -6.84 5.27 42.63
N GLN A 122 -6.70 4.98 43.92
CA GLN A 122 -6.85 5.98 44.99
C GLN A 122 -5.85 7.14 44.87
N ASP A 123 -4.71 6.91 44.23
CA ASP A 123 -3.65 7.91 43.98
C ASP A 123 -3.86 8.73 42.70
N GLY A 124 -5.02 8.59 42.05
CA GLY A 124 -5.38 9.33 40.84
C GLY A 124 -4.81 8.76 39.53
N ARG A 125 -4.03 7.68 39.55
CA ARG A 125 -3.54 7.02 38.32
C ARG A 125 -4.65 6.21 37.66
N ILE A 126 -4.69 6.22 36.31
CA ILE A 126 -5.62 5.41 35.54
C ILE A 126 -5.29 3.94 35.72
N LYS A 127 -6.29 3.10 36.01
CA LYS A 127 -6.12 1.64 36.08
C LYS A 127 -5.78 1.10 34.69
N LYS A 128 -4.68 0.36 34.61
CA LYS A 128 -4.20 -0.24 33.35
C LYS A 128 -5.31 -1.11 32.73
N GLY A 129 -5.59 -0.87 31.45
CA GLY A 129 -6.62 -1.59 30.70
C GLY A 129 -7.97 -0.90 30.62
N THR A 130 -8.24 0.15 31.43
CA THR A 130 -9.50 0.91 31.37
C THR A 130 -9.38 2.21 30.56
N GLU A 131 -8.17 2.61 30.20
CA GLU A 131 -7.88 3.84 29.45
C GLU A 131 -8.48 3.85 28.04
N TYR A 132 -8.60 2.68 27.42
CA TYR A 132 -9.05 2.55 26.05
C TYR A 132 -10.19 1.53 25.94
N ILE A 133 -11.17 1.83 25.10
CA ILE A 133 -12.26 0.92 24.72
C ILE A 133 -11.99 0.44 23.30
N GLN A 134 -12.04 -0.88 23.11
CA GLN A 134 -11.87 -1.47 21.78
C GLN A 134 -13.10 -1.19 20.91
N ILE A 135 -12.87 -0.73 19.68
CA ILE A 135 -13.92 -0.53 18.69
C ILE A 135 -14.34 -1.88 18.11
N ASP A 136 -15.61 -2.20 18.23
CA ASP A 136 -16.18 -3.38 17.58
C ASP A 136 -16.53 -3.07 16.11
N MET A 137 -15.72 -3.60 15.22
CA MET A 137 -15.85 -3.38 13.78
C MET A 137 -17.09 -4.05 13.17
N GLU A 138 -17.62 -5.12 13.78
CA GLU A 138 -18.85 -5.76 13.29
C GLU A 138 -20.06 -4.88 13.66
N THR A 139 -20.13 -4.39 14.87
CA THR A 139 -21.17 -3.43 15.28
C THR A 139 -21.11 -2.16 14.45
N LEU A 140 -19.92 -1.60 14.23
CA LEU A 140 -19.74 -0.40 13.40
C LEU A 140 -20.17 -0.64 11.95
N MET A 141 -19.79 -1.77 11.35
CA MET A 141 -20.21 -2.11 9.99
C MET A 141 -21.73 -2.21 9.87
N ASN A 142 -22.37 -2.82 10.87
CA ASN A 142 -23.83 -3.01 10.87
C ASN A 142 -24.61 -1.70 11.06
N SER A 143 -24.01 -0.70 11.69
CA SER A 143 -24.61 0.64 11.85
C SER A 143 -24.57 1.49 10.57
N LEU A 144 -23.72 1.14 9.59
CA LEU A 144 -23.59 1.86 8.33
C LEU A 144 -24.55 1.31 7.29
N GLN A 145 -25.04 2.16 6.39
CA GLN A 145 -25.74 1.73 5.19
C GLN A 145 -24.74 1.27 4.10
N PRO A 146 -25.11 0.36 3.17
CA PRO A 146 -24.27 0.03 2.01
C PRO A 146 -23.85 1.29 1.24
N GLY A 147 -22.55 1.43 0.96
CA GLY A 147 -21.96 2.62 0.33
C GLY A 147 -21.67 3.79 1.28
N GLN A 148 -22.07 3.70 2.54
CA GLN A 148 -21.82 4.75 3.53
C GLN A 148 -20.38 4.71 4.04
N THR A 149 -19.84 5.90 4.36
CA THR A 149 -18.52 6.08 4.98
C THR A 149 -18.70 6.77 6.33
N CYS A 150 -17.95 6.34 7.31
CA CYS A 150 -17.82 7.04 8.59
C CYS A 150 -16.36 7.28 8.95
N GLU A 151 -16.14 8.24 9.83
CA GLU A 151 -14.84 8.62 10.37
C GLU A 151 -14.80 8.44 11.88
N ILE A 152 -13.69 7.94 12.37
CA ILE A 152 -13.32 7.91 13.79
C ILE A 152 -12.09 8.80 13.91
N ALA A 153 -12.28 10.05 14.33
CA ALA A 153 -11.24 11.08 14.33
C ALA A 153 -10.10 10.75 15.31
N ASP A 154 -10.44 10.27 16.51
CA ASP A 154 -9.50 10.00 17.59
C ASP A 154 -9.37 8.49 17.84
N ALA A 155 -8.98 7.76 16.80
CA ALA A 155 -8.74 6.33 16.91
C ALA A 155 -7.28 6.04 17.29
N TYR A 156 -7.08 4.90 17.95
CA TYR A 156 -5.79 4.35 18.30
C TYR A 156 -5.66 2.97 17.68
N VAL A 157 -4.70 2.78 16.79
CA VAL A 157 -4.52 1.54 16.04
C VAL A 157 -3.36 0.74 16.58
N GLY A 158 -3.57 -0.56 16.77
CA GLY A 158 -2.58 -1.49 17.32
C GLY A 158 -2.80 -1.81 18.79
N MET A 159 -2.45 -3.02 19.16
CA MET A 159 -2.66 -3.55 20.51
C MET A 159 -1.67 -2.95 21.52
N ILE A 160 -0.42 -2.81 21.11
CA ILE A 160 0.70 -2.34 21.96
C ILE A 160 1.01 -0.87 21.64
N ASP A 161 1.32 -0.56 20.38
CA ASP A 161 1.80 0.76 19.97
C ASP A 161 0.71 1.84 20.05
N LYS A 162 -0.59 1.47 19.87
CA LYS A 162 -1.73 2.40 19.92
C LYS A 162 -1.47 3.72 19.21
N VAL A 163 -1.11 3.63 17.92
CA VAL A 163 -0.80 4.80 17.09
C VAL A 163 -2.03 5.68 16.94
N PRO A 164 -2.00 6.96 17.38
CA PRO A 164 -3.11 7.88 17.23
C PRO A 164 -3.29 8.24 15.75
N THR A 165 -4.51 8.18 15.26
CA THR A 165 -4.81 8.36 13.84
C THR A 165 -6.29 8.60 13.60
N ARG A 166 -6.65 9.14 12.43
CA ARG A 166 -8.01 9.09 11.89
C ARG A 166 -8.22 7.74 11.21
N VAL A 167 -9.32 7.08 11.51
CA VAL A 167 -9.74 5.86 10.83
C VAL A 167 -11.01 6.14 10.02
N ILE A 168 -10.97 5.80 8.74
CA ILE A 168 -12.10 5.92 7.83
C ILE A 168 -12.58 4.53 7.48
N VAL A 169 -13.86 4.26 7.73
CA VAL A 169 -14.51 2.99 7.43
C VAL A 169 -15.55 3.20 6.35
N HIS A 170 -15.38 2.55 5.24
CA HIS A 170 -16.32 2.57 4.11
C HIS A 170 -17.01 1.23 3.99
N ARG A 171 -18.34 1.19 4.14
CA ARG A 171 -19.14 -0.01 3.87
C ARG A 171 -19.34 -0.17 2.37
N LEU A 172 -18.97 -1.31 1.84
CA LEU A 172 -19.15 -1.65 0.43
C LEU A 172 -20.63 -1.75 0.07
N THR A 173 -20.94 -1.50 -1.20
CA THR A 173 -22.25 -1.85 -1.74
C THR A 173 -22.43 -3.37 -1.74
N GLU A 174 -23.68 -3.84 -1.80
CA GLU A 174 -23.98 -5.28 -1.82
C GLU A 174 -23.30 -5.99 -2.99
N GLU A 175 -23.26 -5.36 -4.16
CA GLU A 175 -22.59 -5.89 -5.35
C GLU A 175 -21.08 -6.04 -5.14
N GLN A 176 -20.44 -5.02 -4.59
CA GLN A 176 -19.00 -5.02 -4.29
C GLN A 176 -18.66 -6.11 -3.25
N GLN A 177 -19.49 -6.23 -2.21
CA GLN A 177 -19.31 -7.26 -1.19
C GLN A 177 -19.49 -8.66 -1.77
N LYS A 178 -20.53 -8.88 -2.59
CA LYS A 178 -20.76 -10.15 -3.28
C LYS A 178 -19.57 -10.55 -4.15
N LYS A 179 -19.06 -9.62 -4.96
CA LYS A 179 -17.86 -9.84 -5.79
C LYS A 179 -16.66 -10.23 -4.93
N ARG A 180 -16.41 -9.52 -3.83
CA ARG A 180 -15.29 -9.81 -2.92
C ARG A 180 -15.41 -11.20 -2.29
N LEU A 181 -16.60 -11.62 -1.88
CA LEU A 181 -16.83 -12.97 -1.35
C LEU A 181 -16.60 -14.04 -2.42
N GLN A 182 -16.99 -13.81 -3.67
CA GLN A 182 -16.68 -14.70 -4.80
C GLN A 182 -15.16 -14.82 -5.00
N ASP A 183 -14.43 -13.69 -5.02
CA ASP A 183 -12.95 -13.69 -5.14
C ASP A 183 -12.29 -14.43 -3.97
N GLN A 184 -12.82 -14.30 -2.75
CA GLN A 184 -12.34 -15.06 -1.59
C GLN A 184 -12.55 -16.56 -1.79
N ALA A 185 -13.73 -16.98 -2.26
CA ALA A 185 -14.04 -18.39 -2.51
C ALA A 185 -13.12 -19.01 -3.59
N VAL A 186 -12.82 -18.24 -4.65
CA VAL A 186 -11.85 -18.67 -5.68
C VAL A 186 -10.45 -18.84 -5.07
N ARG A 187 -10.01 -17.89 -4.21
CA ARG A 187 -8.72 -17.99 -3.53
C ARG A 187 -8.66 -19.17 -2.55
N GLU A 188 -9.75 -19.44 -1.81
CA GLU A 188 -9.84 -20.61 -0.93
C GLU A 188 -9.59 -21.90 -1.70
N LYS A 189 -10.25 -22.07 -2.85
CA LYS A 189 -10.07 -23.24 -3.72
C LYS A 189 -8.65 -23.35 -4.27
N LYS A 190 -8.09 -22.20 -4.77
CA LYS A 190 -6.77 -22.18 -5.40
C LYS A 190 -5.62 -22.43 -4.40
N LYS A 191 -5.76 -21.96 -3.15
CA LYS A 191 -4.69 -22.03 -2.15
C LYS A 191 -4.89 -23.10 -1.08
N GLY A 192 -6.00 -23.86 -1.11
CA GLY A 192 -6.33 -24.87 -0.10
C GLY A 192 -6.51 -24.27 1.32
N MET A 193 -6.88 -23.00 1.43
CA MET A 193 -7.07 -22.29 2.70
C MET A 193 -8.54 -21.91 2.91
N LYS A 194 -8.93 -21.66 4.15
CA LYS A 194 -10.28 -21.16 4.47
C LYS A 194 -10.17 -19.82 5.23
N TYR A 195 -10.96 -18.83 4.81
CA TYR A 195 -11.13 -17.59 5.58
C TYR A 195 -12.03 -17.85 6.80
N SER A 196 -11.72 -17.25 7.93
CA SER A 196 -12.57 -17.35 9.12
C SER A 196 -13.95 -16.70 8.86
N PRO A 197 -15.03 -17.16 9.56
CA PRO A 197 -16.35 -16.55 9.44
C PRO A 197 -16.32 -15.04 9.70
N ARG A 198 -15.56 -14.58 10.70
CA ARG A 198 -15.36 -13.16 11.01
C ARG A 198 -14.71 -12.41 9.85
N SER A 199 -13.69 -12.98 9.21
CA SER A 199 -13.03 -12.37 8.04
C SER A 199 -13.99 -12.23 6.86
N LYS A 200 -14.88 -13.19 6.66
CA LYS A 200 -15.91 -13.13 5.62
C LYS A 200 -16.96 -12.07 5.93
N ARG A 201 -17.43 -11.95 7.18
CA ARG A 201 -18.34 -10.87 7.57
C ARG A 201 -17.71 -9.50 7.36
N LEU A 202 -16.51 -9.28 7.89
CA LEU A 202 -15.79 -8.01 7.76
C LEU A 202 -15.26 -7.72 6.34
N SER A 203 -15.46 -8.64 5.38
CA SER A 203 -15.12 -8.36 3.97
C SER A 203 -16.01 -7.27 3.34
N GLY A 204 -17.13 -6.93 3.98
CA GLY A 204 -18.03 -5.86 3.55
C GLY A 204 -17.53 -4.44 3.79
N ILE A 205 -16.33 -4.25 4.37
CA ILE A 205 -15.77 -2.92 4.63
C ILE A 205 -14.37 -2.74 4.06
N ASN A 206 -14.05 -1.48 3.72
CA ASN A 206 -12.69 -0.99 3.56
C ASN A 206 -12.36 -0.12 4.78
N VAL A 207 -11.17 -0.31 5.32
CA VAL A 207 -10.70 0.47 6.47
C VAL A 207 -9.39 1.13 6.10
N TYR A 208 -9.33 2.45 6.28
CA TYR A 208 -8.16 3.27 6.04
C TYR A 208 -7.74 3.97 7.33
N MET A 209 -6.46 4.22 7.48
CA MET A 209 -5.92 5.11 8.50
C MET A 209 -5.07 6.20 7.87
N THR A 210 -5.13 7.40 8.45
CA THR A 210 -4.39 8.57 7.98
C THR A 210 -4.14 9.55 9.13
N ASN A 211 -3.02 10.25 9.06
CA ASN A 211 -2.72 11.37 9.95
C ASN A 211 -2.99 12.74 9.28
N THR A 212 -3.55 12.76 8.07
CA THR A 212 -3.98 14.03 7.46
C THR A 212 -5.17 14.62 8.21
N SER A 213 -5.26 15.95 8.34
CA SER A 213 -6.47 16.59 8.85
C SER A 213 -7.62 16.50 7.83
N THR A 214 -8.84 16.70 8.31
CA THR A 214 -10.04 16.72 7.46
C THR A 214 -10.00 17.86 6.43
N ASP A 215 -9.35 18.98 6.77
CA ASP A 215 -9.18 20.12 5.86
C ASP A 215 -8.24 19.82 4.71
N ILE A 216 -7.22 18.97 4.94
CA ILE A 216 -6.26 18.54 3.90
C ILE A 216 -6.84 17.42 3.04
N VAL A 217 -7.40 16.39 3.67
CA VAL A 217 -8.04 15.26 3.00
C VAL A 217 -9.38 14.97 3.66
N PRO A 218 -10.49 15.48 3.09
CA PRO A 218 -11.83 15.17 3.58
C PRO A 218 -12.12 13.66 3.58
N MET A 219 -12.93 13.20 4.54
CA MET A 219 -13.30 11.79 4.70
C MET A 219 -13.74 11.12 3.38
N GLY A 220 -14.57 11.80 2.59
CA GLY A 220 -15.09 11.28 1.33
C GLY A 220 -14.02 11.10 0.23
N GLN A 221 -12.87 11.75 0.36
CA GLN A 221 -11.77 11.69 -0.63
C GLN A 221 -10.66 10.71 -0.27
N VAL A 222 -10.64 10.16 0.95
CA VAL A 222 -9.55 9.27 1.39
C VAL A 222 -9.40 8.05 0.49
N HIS A 223 -10.52 7.48 0.01
CA HIS A 223 -10.50 6.37 -0.94
C HIS A 223 -9.87 6.78 -2.28
N ASP A 224 -10.20 7.95 -2.81
CA ASP A 224 -9.67 8.44 -4.09
C ASP A 224 -8.17 8.70 -3.99
N TRP A 225 -7.72 9.33 -2.91
CA TRP A 225 -6.30 9.50 -2.63
C TRP A 225 -5.57 8.17 -2.52
N TYR A 226 -6.12 7.20 -1.81
CA TYR A 226 -5.53 5.86 -1.74
C TYR A 226 -5.50 5.18 -3.10
N SER A 227 -6.48 5.43 -3.95
CA SER A 227 -6.58 4.85 -5.29
C SER A 227 -5.47 5.31 -6.24
N LEU A 228 -4.79 6.44 -5.93
CA LEU A 228 -3.59 6.86 -6.67
C LEU A 228 -2.49 5.78 -6.65
N ARG A 229 -2.51 4.88 -5.69
CA ARG A 229 -1.61 3.72 -5.64
C ARG A 229 -1.64 2.89 -6.94
N TRP A 230 -2.78 2.84 -7.63
CA TRP A 230 -2.90 2.09 -8.88
C TRP A 230 -2.02 2.62 -10.02
N GLN A 231 -1.53 3.86 -9.92
CA GLN A 231 -0.63 4.43 -10.93
C GLN A 231 0.68 3.63 -11.04
N ILE A 232 1.23 3.14 -9.94
CA ILE A 232 2.45 2.32 -9.97
C ILE A 232 2.20 0.93 -10.61
N GLU A 233 0.99 0.39 -10.50
CA GLU A 233 0.64 -0.87 -11.16
C GLU A 233 0.57 -0.71 -12.69
N ILE A 234 0.11 0.45 -13.17
CA ILE A 234 0.13 0.79 -14.60
C ILE A 234 1.58 0.86 -15.08
N LEU A 235 2.46 1.50 -14.31
CA LEU A 235 3.89 1.57 -14.60
C LEU A 235 4.50 0.16 -14.69
N PHE A 236 4.22 -0.74 -13.75
CA PHE A 236 4.70 -2.12 -13.81
C PHE A 236 4.13 -2.92 -15.00
N LYS A 237 2.90 -2.64 -15.43
CA LYS A 237 2.34 -3.24 -16.65
C LYS A 237 3.14 -2.78 -17.88
N THR A 238 3.46 -1.50 -17.95
CA THR A 238 4.30 -0.94 -19.02
C THR A 238 5.68 -1.61 -19.06
N TRP A 239 6.33 -1.81 -17.92
CA TRP A 239 7.61 -2.51 -17.82
C TRP A 239 7.55 -3.93 -18.38
N LYS A 240 6.48 -4.65 -18.09
CA LYS A 240 6.28 -6.03 -18.57
C LYS A 240 5.89 -6.08 -20.05
N SER A 241 5.04 -5.15 -20.51
CA SER A 241 4.50 -5.18 -21.88
C SER A 241 5.49 -4.65 -22.92
N PHE A 242 6.14 -3.52 -22.64
CA PHE A 242 7.03 -2.87 -23.62
C PHE A 242 8.49 -3.24 -23.43
N PHE A 243 8.98 -3.18 -22.19
CA PHE A 243 10.38 -3.50 -21.91
C PHE A 243 10.64 -4.99 -21.70
N GLN A 244 9.57 -5.80 -21.57
CA GLN A 244 9.64 -7.25 -21.40
C GLN A 244 10.60 -7.68 -20.26
N ILE A 245 10.67 -6.88 -19.20
CA ILE A 245 11.64 -7.05 -18.08
C ILE A 245 11.55 -8.43 -17.42
N HIS A 246 10.41 -9.11 -17.57
CA HIS A 246 10.15 -10.44 -17.03
C HIS A 246 10.67 -11.58 -17.93
N HIS A 247 11.15 -11.29 -19.13
CA HIS A 247 11.69 -12.29 -20.05
C HIS A 247 13.18 -12.55 -19.78
N CYS A 248 13.47 -13.37 -18.79
CA CYS A 248 14.83 -13.70 -18.41
C CYS A 248 15.27 -15.04 -19.02
N LYS A 249 16.43 -15.05 -19.70
CA LYS A 249 17.02 -16.24 -20.29
C LYS A 249 17.93 -16.97 -19.29
N LYS A 250 18.18 -18.26 -19.53
CA LYS A 250 19.16 -19.05 -18.78
C LYS A 250 20.59 -18.65 -19.22
N ILE A 251 21.19 -17.72 -18.49
CA ILE A 251 22.52 -17.14 -18.74
C ILE A 251 23.32 -17.12 -17.43
N LYS A 252 24.57 -16.66 -17.44
CA LYS A 252 25.36 -16.43 -16.21
C LYS A 252 24.69 -15.32 -15.35
N ARG A 253 24.84 -15.43 -14.04
CA ARG A 253 24.25 -14.51 -13.06
C ARG A 253 24.62 -13.04 -13.36
N GLU A 254 25.89 -12.77 -13.54
CA GLU A 254 26.43 -11.43 -13.79
C GLU A 254 25.80 -10.82 -15.05
N ARG A 255 25.62 -11.62 -16.08
CA ARG A 255 24.98 -11.19 -17.33
C ARG A 255 23.48 -10.92 -17.14
N LEU A 256 22.79 -11.72 -16.30
CA LEU A 256 21.39 -11.48 -15.94
C LEU A 256 21.26 -10.14 -15.20
N GLU A 257 22.11 -9.90 -14.20
CA GLU A 257 22.10 -8.67 -13.42
C GLU A 257 22.42 -7.44 -14.30
N CYS A 258 23.45 -7.51 -15.15
CA CYS A 258 23.76 -6.45 -16.12
C CYS A 258 22.57 -6.15 -17.05
N HIS A 259 21.93 -7.19 -17.58
CA HIS A 259 20.77 -7.03 -18.46
C HIS A 259 19.59 -6.38 -17.71
N LEU A 260 19.29 -6.84 -16.50
CA LEU A 260 18.22 -6.30 -15.66
C LEU A 260 18.44 -4.82 -15.32
N TYR A 261 19.65 -4.47 -14.85
CA TYR A 261 19.96 -3.08 -14.54
C TYR A 261 19.99 -2.20 -15.79
N GLY A 262 20.47 -2.70 -16.92
CA GLY A 262 20.40 -2.00 -18.21
C GLY A 262 18.95 -1.69 -18.62
N GLN A 263 18.04 -2.66 -18.47
CA GLN A 263 16.60 -2.43 -18.69
C GLN A 263 16.01 -1.43 -17.70
N LEU A 264 16.37 -1.48 -16.43
CA LEU A 264 15.89 -0.52 -15.42
C LEU A 264 16.37 0.91 -15.72
N ILE A 265 17.61 1.08 -16.20
CA ILE A 265 18.12 2.38 -16.66
C ILE A 265 17.33 2.89 -17.87
N ALA A 266 17.09 2.03 -18.87
CA ALA A 266 16.27 2.40 -20.03
C ALA A 266 14.84 2.79 -19.62
N ILE A 267 14.23 2.03 -18.73
CA ILE A 267 12.90 2.34 -18.16
C ILE A 267 12.92 3.70 -17.46
N LEU A 268 13.93 3.98 -16.62
CA LEU A 268 14.05 5.25 -15.91
C LEU A 268 14.12 6.44 -16.88
N LEU A 269 14.96 6.34 -17.91
CA LEU A 269 15.10 7.38 -18.92
C LEU A 269 13.79 7.59 -19.71
N CYS A 270 13.15 6.52 -20.16
CA CYS A 270 11.88 6.59 -20.87
C CYS A 270 10.77 7.18 -19.99
N SER A 271 10.64 6.69 -18.73
CA SER A 271 9.61 7.17 -17.81
C SER A 271 9.78 8.65 -17.48
N SER A 272 11.00 9.13 -17.28
CA SER A 272 11.30 10.53 -17.04
C SER A 272 10.91 11.41 -18.24
N THR A 273 11.29 11.01 -19.45
CA THR A 273 10.95 11.72 -20.68
C THR A 273 9.43 11.77 -20.89
N MET A 274 8.76 10.63 -20.72
CA MET A 274 7.31 10.52 -20.85
C MET A 274 6.56 11.39 -19.86
N PHE A 275 7.03 11.44 -18.61
CA PHE A 275 6.44 12.29 -17.58
C PHE A 275 6.54 13.79 -17.97
N GLN A 276 7.69 14.23 -18.44
CA GLN A 276 7.90 15.62 -18.92
C GLN A 276 6.98 15.94 -20.10
N MET A 277 6.87 15.03 -21.08
CA MET A 277 5.96 15.18 -22.20
C MET A 277 4.49 15.27 -21.78
N ARG A 278 4.08 14.43 -20.81
CA ARG A 278 2.73 14.46 -20.24
C ARG A 278 2.44 15.83 -19.60
N GLN A 279 3.36 16.35 -18.78
CA GLN A 279 3.21 17.67 -18.18
C GLN A 279 3.10 18.78 -19.23
N LEU A 280 3.95 18.76 -20.25
CA LEU A 280 3.91 19.74 -21.33
C LEU A 280 2.60 19.70 -22.11
N LEU A 281 2.08 18.50 -22.41
CA LEU A 281 0.81 18.34 -23.11
C LEU A 281 -0.38 18.78 -22.26
N LEU A 282 -0.36 18.48 -20.98
CA LEU A 282 -1.40 18.92 -20.03
C LEU A 282 -1.44 20.45 -19.92
N MET A 283 -0.26 21.09 -19.80
CA MET A 283 -0.16 22.54 -19.71
C MET A 283 -0.54 23.25 -21.01
N LYS A 284 -0.05 22.76 -22.17
CA LYS A 284 -0.25 23.44 -23.46
C LYS A 284 -1.58 23.11 -24.14
N LYS A 285 -2.06 21.88 -24.00
CA LYS A 285 -3.23 21.38 -24.76
C LYS A 285 -4.38 20.87 -23.90
N LYS A 286 -4.24 20.87 -22.56
CA LYS A 286 -5.20 20.28 -21.61
C LYS A 286 -5.59 18.84 -21.99
N ARG A 287 -4.66 18.08 -22.58
CA ARG A 287 -4.84 16.68 -22.98
C ARG A 287 -3.96 15.79 -22.13
N GLU A 288 -4.52 14.68 -21.69
CA GLU A 288 -3.76 13.64 -20.99
C GLU A 288 -3.08 12.72 -22.01
N LEU A 289 -1.82 12.42 -21.73
CA LEU A 289 -1.05 11.40 -22.44
C LEU A 289 -1.20 10.08 -21.70
N SER A 290 -1.68 9.05 -22.35
CA SER A 290 -1.63 7.70 -21.79
C SER A 290 -0.21 7.16 -21.97
N GLU A 291 0.49 6.90 -20.87
CA GLU A 291 1.82 6.28 -20.90
C GLU A 291 1.83 4.96 -21.70
N TYR A 292 0.75 4.18 -21.57
CA TYR A 292 0.60 2.92 -22.29
C TYR A 292 0.45 3.08 -23.82
N LYS A 293 -0.01 4.23 -24.31
CA LYS A 293 -0.18 4.49 -25.76
C LYS A 293 0.97 5.28 -26.37
N ALA A 294 1.87 5.81 -25.55
CA ALA A 294 2.91 6.73 -25.99
C ALA A 294 4.30 6.08 -26.09
N ILE A 295 4.44 4.85 -25.60
CA ILE A 295 5.58 3.97 -25.78
C ILE A 295 5.26 2.97 -26.89
#